data_c7a25b8982f76cb677e9237c0800c5a3
#
_entry.id   c7a25b8982f76cb677e9237c0800c5a3
#
_cell.length_a   1.000
_cell.length_b   1.000
_cell.length_c   1.000
_cell.angle_alpha   90.00
_cell.angle_beta   90.00
_cell.angle_gamma   90.00
#
_symmetry.space_group_name_H-M   'P 1'
#
loop_
_entity.id
_entity.type
_entity.pdbx_description
1 polymer ?
#
loop_
_entity_poly.entity_id
_entity_poly.type
_entity_poly.pdbx_seq_one_letter_code
_entity_poly.pdbx_strand_id
1 'polypeptide(L)'
;DEIYQFAADMGGAGFVFTGENDAAIMQNSATINLNILEQQRILNEELDVNKTKIFYSGSACMYPEHNQLDPNNPDCRESSAYPANPDSEYGWEKLFSERLYFSYHRNYAMPVRVTRYHNIYGPEGTWQGGREKAPAAICRKVAKLPDVGGGIEVWGDGEQTRSFLYIDECIEASRRLMDSDFIGPVNIGSEEMVTINELVNKVAKVSGKAVSKRHKLDAPLGVRGRNSNNDLIREAIGWDYTMTLEEGLSRTYAWINGQVQNEYLMNVEIEQMDKQALGLEVTV
;
A
#
# COMPACT_ATOMS: atom_id res chain seq x y z
N ASP A 1 -16.07 -21.74 2.42
CA ASP A 1 -15.14 -21.15 1.47
C ASP A 1 -14.82 -19.70 1.85
N GLU A 2 -13.72 -19.16 1.33
CA GLU A 2 -13.22 -17.80 1.61
C GLU A 2 -12.84 -17.11 0.31
N ILE A 3 -13.20 -15.82 0.21
CA ILE A 3 -12.79 -14.93 -0.88
C ILE A 3 -12.00 -13.78 -0.26
N TYR A 4 -10.75 -13.61 -0.67
CA TYR A 4 -9.93 -12.44 -0.32
C TYR A 4 -9.92 -11.46 -1.49
N GLN A 5 -10.70 -10.38 -1.37
CA GLN A 5 -10.81 -9.37 -2.43
C GLN A 5 -9.73 -8.29 -2.25
N PHE A 6 -8.63 -8.43 -2.99
CA PHE A 6 -7.52 -7.48 -3.06
C PHE A 6 -7.45 -6.72 -4.38
N ALA A 7 -8.21 -7.14 -5.39
CA ALA A 7 -8.14 -6.52 -6.71
C ALA A 7 -8.69 -5.09 -6.67
N ALA A 8 -7.91 -4.14 -7.18
CA ALA A 8 -8.28 -2.75 -7.32
C ALA A 8 -7.38 -2.07 -8.34
N ASP A 9 -7.86 -1.01 -8.97
CA ASP A 9 -7.01 -0.11 -9.73
C ASP A 9 -6.41 0.92 -8.77
N MET A 10 -5.11 0.77 -8.46
CA MET A 10 -4.44 1.53 -7.42
C MET A 10 -2.95 1.73 -7.70
N GLY A 11 -2.35 2.65 -6.96
CA GLY A 11 -0.91 2.93 -7.04
C GLY A 11 -0.43 3.83 -5.91
N GLY A 12 0.79 4.31 -6.03
CA GLY A 12 1.36 5.35 -5.16
C GLY A 12 0.81 6.75 -5.49
N ALA A 13 1.37 7.78 -4.84
CA ALA A 13 0.91 9.17 -4.97
C ALA A 13 0.89 9.67 -6.42
N GLY A 14 1.87 9.29 -7.23
CA GLY A 14 1.95 9.66 -8.65
C GLY A 14 0.87 9.03 -9.54
N PHE A 15 0.14 8.02 -9.05
CA PHE A 15 -0.98 7.42 -9.76
C PHE A 15 -2.34 7.94 -9.25
N VAL A 16 -2.45 8.13 -7.92
CA VAL A 16 -3.73 8.41 -7.25
C VAL A 16 -4.06 9.91 -7.21
N PHE A 17 -3.04 10.81 -7.18
CA PHE A 17 -3.26 12.25 -6.97
C PHE A 17 -2.99 13.13 -8.20
N THR A 18 -2.82 12.55 -9.38
CA THR A 18 -2.61 13.33 -10.62
C THR A 18 -3.91 13.74 -11.30
N GLY A 19 -5.02 13.09 -10.98
CA GLY A 19 -6.31 13.28 -11.67
C GLY A 19 -6.42 12.54 -13.02
N GLU A 20 -5.32 12.01 -13.54
CA GLU A 20 -5.29 11.35 -14.85
C GLU A 20 -5.98 9.99 -14.87
N ASN A 21 -6.07 9.34 -13.70
CA ASN A 21 -6.57 7.96 -13.56
C ASN A 21 -7.92 7.86 -12.84
N ASP A 22 -8.52 8.98 -12.43
CA ASP A 22 -9.68 9.02 -11.54
C ASP A 22 -10.86 8.20 -12.05
N ALA A 23 -11.24 8.39 -13.32
CA ALA A 23 -12.34 7.65 -13.92
C ALA A 23 -12.08 6.13 -13.98
N ALA A 24 -10.85 5.73 -14.30
CA ALA A 24 -10.46 4.32 -14.35
C ALA A 24 -10.45 3.71 -12.94
N ILE A 25 -9.92 4.42 -11.94
CA ILE A 25 -9.91 4.00 -10.53
C ILE A 25 -11.34 3.75 -10.05
N MET A 26 -12.24 4.73 -10.24
CA MET A 26 -13.63 4.65 -9.82
C MET A 26 -14.36 3.51 -10.52
N GLN A 27 -14.28 3.45 -11.85
CA GLN A 27 -15.01 2.47 -12.65
C GLN A 27 -14.53 1.05 -12.40
N ASN A 28 -13.22 0.80 -12.53
CA ASN A 28 -12.68 -0.54 -12.47
C ASN A 28 -12.86 -1.16 -11.08
N SER A 29 -12.49 -0.43 -10.03
CA SER A 29 -12.57 -0.93 -8.66
C SER A 29 -14.02 -1.14 -8.20
N ALA A 30 -14.92 -0.19 -8.48
CA ALA A 30 -16.34 -0.34 -8.17
C ALA A 30 -16.96 -1.53 -8.92
N THR A 31 -16.65 -1.69 -10.21
CA THR A 31 -17.18 -2.80 -11.04
C THR A 31 -16.72 -4.16 -10.50
N ILE A 32 -15.45 -4.29 -10.09
CA ILE A 32 -14.93 -5.52 -9.47
C ILE A 32 -15.77 -5.86 -8.22
N ASN A 33 -15.94 -4.91 -7.31
CA ASN A 33 -16.65 -5.12 -6.05
C ASN A 33 -18.13 -5.43 -6.25
N LEU A 34 -18.81 -4.72 -7.17
CA LEU A 34 -20.20 -4.97 -7.54
C LEU A 34 -20.39 -6.39 -8.10
N ASN A 35 -19.52 -6.81 -9.01
CA ASN A 35 -19.60 -8.13 -9.63
C ASN A 35 -19.37 -9.25 -8.63
N ILE A 36 -18.33 -9.14 -7.76
CA ILE A 36 -18.03 -10.16 -6.75
C ILE A 36 -19.23 -10.34 -5.80
N LEU A 37 -19.76 -9.24 -5.26
CA LEU A 37 -20.86 -9.29 -4.31
C LEU A 37 -22.14 -9.84 -4.95
N GLU A 38 -22.49 -9.39 -6.15
CA GLU A 38 -23.72 -9.84 -6.80
C GLU A 38 -23.62 -11.30 -7.25
N GLN A 39 -22.49 -11.73 -7.82
CA GLN A 39 -22.32 -13.14 -8.19
C GLN A 39 -22.35 -14.05 -6.96
N GLN A 40 -21.72 -13.64 -5.86
CA GLN A 40 -21.76 -14.42 -4.63
C GLN A 40 -23.17 -14.46 -4.01
N ARG A 41 -23.95 -13.36 -4.11
CA ARG A 41 -25.36 -13.36 -3.68
C ARG A 41 -26.19 -14.38 -4.48
N ILE A 42 -26.07 -14.37 -5.80
CA ILE A 42 -26.76 -15.31 -6.69
C ILE A 42 -26.39 -16.76 -6.34
N LEU A 43 -25.09 -17.04 -6.19
CA LEU A 43 -24.60 -18.38 -5.82
C LEU A 43 -25.15 -18.85 -4.46
N ASN A 44 -25.20 -17.96 -3.48
CA ASN A 44 -25.76 -18.28 -2.16
C ASN A 44 -27.25 -18.64 -2.25
N GLU A 45 -28.02 -17.93 -3.07
CA GLU A 45 -29.46 -18.22 -3.29
C GLU A 45 -29.66 -19.54 -4.05
N GLU A 46 -28.89 -19.79 -5.12
CA GLU A 46 -29.02 -21.01 -5.93
C GLU A 46 -28.62 -22.28 -5.17
N LEU A 47 -27.62 -22.17 -4.30
CA LEU A 47 -27.10 -23.31 -3.53
C LEU A 47 -27.73 -23.45 -2.14
N ASP A 48 -28.64 -22.55 -1.76
CA ASP A 48 -29.21 -22.45 -0.42
C ASP A 48 -28.14 -22.44 0.69
N VAL A 49 -27.04 -21.73 0.43
CA VAL A 49 -25.89 -21.65 1.35
C VAL A 49 -25.45 -20.21 1.51
N ASN A 50 -25.12 -19.82 2.72
CA ASN A 50 -24.54 -18.53 3.04
C ASN A 50 -23.24 -18.72 3.83
N LYS A 51 -22.29 -19.45 3.23
CA LYS A 51 -21.09 -19.94 3.91
C LYS A 51 -19.80 -19.31 3.44
N THR A 52 -19.77 -18.66 2.27
CA THR A 52 -18.55 -18.05 1.75
C THR A 52 -18.30 -16.73 2.45
N LYS A 53 -17.22 -16.66 3.23
CA LYS A 53 -16.76 -15.41 3.84
C LYS A 53 -16.06 -14.56 2.80
N ILE A 54 -16.30 -13.24 2.80
CA ILE A 54 -15.65 -12.30 1.88
C ILE A 54 -14.86 -11.27 2.67
N PHE A 55 -13.55 -11.25 2.45
CA PHE A 55 -12.65 -10.24 2.96
C PHE A 55 -12.54 -9.09 1.96
N TYR A 56 -12.74 -7.86 2.42
CA TYR A 56 -12.56 -6.66 1.62
C TYR A 56 -11.38 -5.82 2.12
N SER A 57 -10.44 -5.57 1.22
CA SER A 57 -9.30 -4.69 1.46
C SER A 57 -9.66 -3.22 1.21
N GLY A 58 -10.17 -2.54 2.23
CA GLY A 58 -10.33 -1.09 2.25
C GLY A 58 -8.98 -0.37 2.35
N SER A 59 -9.02 0.95 2.53
CA SER A 59 -7.82 1.79 2.55
C SER A 59 -7.96 2.95 3.52
N ALA A 60 -6.86 3.34 4.15
CA ALA A 60 -6.78 4.57 4.94
C ALA A 60 -6.98 5.85 4.11
N CYS A 61 -6.95 5.77 2.77
CA CYS A 61 -7.27 6.91 1.90
C CYS A 61 -8.74 7.33 1.99
N MET A 62 -9.62 6.51 2.60
CA MET A 62 -11.01 6.88 2.83
C MET A 62 -11.22 7.83 4.02
N TYR A 63 -10.22 8.00 4.90
CA TYR A 63 -10.34 8.94 6.01
C TYR A 63 -10.38 10.38 5.52
N PRO A 64 -11.14 11.25 6.22
CA PRO A 64 -11.29 12.65 5.82
C PRO A 64 -9.96 13.40 5.80
N GLU A 65 -9.72 14.20 4.76
CA GLU A 65 -8.52 15.00 4.62
C GLU A 65 -8.31 15.93 5.84
N HIS A 66 -9.39 16.54 6.36
CA HIS A 66 -9.30 17.46 7.50
C HIS A 66 -8.77 16.81 8.79
N ASN A 67 -8.86 15.49 8.94
CA ASN A 67 -8.26 14.74 10.06
C ASN A 67 -6.75 14.50 9.88
N GLN A 68 -6.19 14.86 8.74
CA GLN A 68 -4.85 14.48 8.29
C GLN A 68 -3.99 15.70 7.90
N LEU A 69 -4.39 16.90 8.32
CA LEU A 69 -3.68 18.17 8.04
C LEU A 69 -2.47 18.36 8.97
N ASP A 70 -2.56 17.88 10.21
CA ASP A 70 -1.43 17.92 11.15
C ASP A 70 -0.57 16.65 10.99
N PRO A 71 0.70 16.77 10.54
CA PRO A 71 1.58 15.62 10.36
C PRO A 71 1.94 14.93 11.70
N ASN A 72 1.79 15.61 12.83
CA ASN A 72 2.14 15.07 14.16
C ASN A 72 0.97 14.40 14.87
N ASN A 73 -0.26 14.71 14.47
CA ASN A 73 -1.46 14.21 15.15
C ASN A 73 -2.62 13.90 14.18
N PRO A 74 -2.42 13.01 13.19
CA PRO A 74 -3.51 12.60 12.32
C PRO A 74 -4.50 11.72 13.07
N ASP A 75 -5.81 11.91 12.84
CA ASP A 75 -6.87 11.05 13.41
C ASP A 75 -7.43 10.10 12.34
N CYS A 76 -6.96 8.86 12.37
CA CYS A 76 -7.45 7.77 11.53
C CYS A 76 -8.06 6.64 12.37
N ARG A 77 -8.70 6.94 13.50
CA ARG A 77 -9.55 5.96 14.20
C ARG A 77 -10.76 5.61 13.35
N GLU A 78 -11.25 4.39 13.44
CA GLU A 78 -12.35 3.93 12.58
C GLU A 78 -13.60 4.81 12.69
N SER A 79 -13.86 5.34 13.88
CA SER A 79 -14.97 6.26 14.16
C SER A 79 -14.82 7.63 13.49
N SER A 80 -13.60 8.05 13.11
CA SER A 80 -13.33 9.37 12.54
C SER A 80 -13.57 9.46 11.02
N ALA A 81 -14.00 8.37 10.38
CA ALA A 81 -14.24 8.34 8.94
C ALA A 81 -15.40 9.25 8.48
N TYR A 82 -16.22 9.72 9.41
CA TYR A 82 -17.36 10.58 9.11
C TYR A 82 -17.34 11.86 9.97
N PRO A 83 -17.73 13.03 9.39
CA PRO A 83 -18.22 13.23 8.02
C PRO A 83 -17.15 12.93 6.98
N ALA A 84 -17.54 12.23 5.90
CA ALA A 84 -16.61 11.78 4.86
C ALA A 84 -16.09 12.96 4.03
N ASN A 85 -14.77 12.98 3.81
CA ASN A 85 -14.07 13.89 2.90
C ASN A 85 -12.71 13.29 2.49
N PRO A 86 -12.70 12.14 1.79
CA PRO A 86 -11.48 11.56 1.25
C PRO A 86 -10.69 12.52 0.36
N ASP A 87 -9.37 12.37 0.35
CA ASP A 87 -8.44 13.23 -0.37
C ASP A 87 -8.29 12.89 -1.87
N SER A 88 -9.00 11.89 -2.36
CA SER A 88 -8.88 11.38 -3.73
C SER A 88 -10.07 10.54 -4.15
N GLU A 89 -10.28 10.40 -5.46
CA GLU A 89 -11.30 9.49 -6.02
C GLU A 89 -11.06 8.03 -5.60
N TYR A 90 -9.80 7.63 -5.44
CA TYR A 90 -9.46 6.33 -4.85
C TYR A 90 -10.03 6.17 -3.43
N GLY A 91 -9.92 7.20 -2.60
CA GLY A 91 -10.49 7.20 -1.25
C GLY A 91 -12.01 7.12 -1.25
N TRP A 92 -12.68 7.86 -2.16
CA TRP A 92 -14.13 7.82 -2.35
C TRP A 92 -14.61 6.45 -2.82
N GLU A 93 -13.92 5.83 -3.79
CA GLU A 93 -14.26 4.48 -4.24
C GLU A 93 -14.14 3.46 -3.09
N LYS A 94 -13.04 3.52 -2.34
CA LYS A 94 -12.82 2.62 -1.21
C LYS A 94 -13.91 2.76 -0.14
N LEU A 95 -14.35 3.98 0.15
CA LEU A 95 -15.44 4.24 1.08
C LEU A 95 -16.79 3.76 0.51
N PHE A 96 -17.06 3.99 -0.77
CA PHE A 96 -18.26 3.48 -1.44
C PHE A 96 -18.32 1.95 -1.35
N SER A 97 -17.23 1.27 -1.70
CA SER A 97 -17.16 -0.19 -1.65
C SER A 97 -17.29 -0.73 -0.22
N GLU A 98 -16.66 -0.13 0.79
CA GLU A 98 -16.88 -0.47 2.20
C GLU A 98 -18.36 -0.47 2.55
N ARG A 99 -19.08 0.60 2.19
CA ARG A 99 -20.53 0.72 2.43
C ARG A 99 -21.32 -0.33 1.65
N LEU A 100 -20.90 -0.67 0.45
CA LEU A 100 -21.50 -1.69 -0.38
C LEU A 100 -21.40 -3.08 0.30
N TYR A 101 -20.23 -3.48 0.80
CA TYR A 101 -20.03 -4.73 1.54
C TYR A 101 -20.93 -4.80 2.78
N PHE A 102 -21.01 -3.74 3.56
CA PHE A 102 -21.92 -3.69 4.71
C PHE A 102 -23.40 -3.73 4.31
N SER A 103 -23.78 -3.20 3.16
CA SER A 103 -25.15 -3.27 2.67
C SER A 103 -25.53 -4.71 2.29
N TYR A 104 -24.65 -5.41 1.60
CA TYR A 104 -24.85 -6.83 1.28
C TYR A 104 -24.88 -7.71 2.53
N HIS A 105 -24.04 -7.43 3.52
CA HIS A 105 -24.13 -8.09 4.82
C HIS A 105 -25.48 -7.90 5.49
N ARG A 106 -25.99 -6.65 5.56
CA ARG A 106 -27.28 -6.35 6.20
C ARG A 106 -28.47 -6.93 5.47
N ASN A 107 -28.48 -6.86 4.14
CA ASN A 107 -29.65 -7.23 3.35
C ASN A 107 -29.71 -8.72 3.01
N TYR A 108 -28.55 -9.37 2.87
CA TYR A 108 -28.44 -10.75 2.39
C TYR A 108 -27.69 -11.67 3.38
N ALA A 109 -27.41 -11.19 4.58
CA ALA A 109 -26.66 -11.91 5.61
C ALA A 109 -25.30 -12.48 5.13
N MET A 110 -24.68 -11.84 4.12
CA MET A 110 -23.38 -12.27 3.61
C MET A 110 -22.29 -12.07 4.67
N PRO A 111 -21.50 -13.09 5.00
CA PRO A 111 -20.43 -12.96 5.99
C PRO A 111 -19.26 -12.20 5.40
N VAL A 112 -19.09 -10.93 5.80
CA VAL A 112 -18.01 -10.06 5.32
C VAL A 112 -17.00 -9.76 6.42
N ARG A 113 -15.76 -9.45 6.01
CA ARG A 113 -14.69 -8.90 6.85
C ARG A 113 -14.12 -7.69 6.15
N VAL A 114 -14.21 -6.53 6.78
CA VAL A 114 -13.85 -5.25 6.16
C VAL A 114 -12.68 -4.62 6.88
N THR A 115 -11.63 -4.29 6.14
CA THR A 115 -10.42 -3.66 6.68
C THR A 115 -10.17 -2.30 6.07
N ARG A 116 -9.29 -1.52 6.72
CA ARG A 116 -8.69 -0.28 6.21
C ARG A 116 -7.17 -0.40 6.33
N TYR A 117 -6.49 -0.72 5.21
CA TYR A 117 -5.05 -0.89 5.20
C TYR A 117 -4.29 0.43 5.26
N HIS A 118 -3.26 0.50 6.12
CA HIS A 118 -2.37 1.63 6.29
C HIS A 118 -0.98 1.33 5.70
N ASN A 119 -0.76 1.69 4.41
CA ASN A 119 0.54 1.65 3.72
C ASN A 119 1.32 0.34 3.89
N ILE A 120 0.79 -0.72 3.34
CA ILE A 120 1.47 -2.02 3.33
C ILE A 120 2.67 -1.98 2.38
N TYR A 121 3.80 -2.57 2.79
CA TYR A 121 5.02 -2.67 2.00
C TYR A 121 5.75 -3.99 2.28
N GLY A 122 6.64 -4.40 1.37
CA GLY A 122 7.44 -5.61 1.51
C GLY A 122 8.10 -6.03 0.19
N PRO A 123 8.83 -7.15 0.20
CA PRO A 123 9.32 -7.81 -1.01
C PRO A 123 8.16 -8.20 -1.95
N GLU A 124 8.50 -8.47 -3.21
CA GLU A 124 7.60 -8.96 -4.26
C GLU A 124 6.45 -8.01 -4.64
N GLY A 125 6.38 -6.82 -4.03
CA GLY A 125 5.46 -5.77 -4.41
C GLY A 125 5.98 -4.92 -5.59
N THR A 126 5.12 -4.05 -6.11
CA THR A 126 5.51 -3.08 -7.15
C THR A 126 6.60 -2.16 -6.62
N TRP A 127 7.78 -2.18 -7.27
CA TRP A 127 8.96 -1.41 -6.87
C TRP A 127 9.44 -0.41 -7.93
N GLN A 128 8.87 -0.44 -9.14
CA GLN A 128 9.13 0.47 -10.25
C GLN A 128 7.89 0.62 -11.15
N GLY A 129 7.96 1.51 -12.16
CA GLY A 129 6.88 1.69 -13.14
C GLY A 129 5.86 2.76 -12.76
N GLY A 130 6.08 3.56 -11.70
CA GLY A 130 5.26 4.71 -11.32
C GLY A 130 4.07 4.40 -10.40
N ARG A 131 3.81 3.13 -10.09
CA ARG A 131 2.76 2.72 -9.15
C ARG A 131 3.29 2.34 -7.76
N GLU A 132 4.61 2.34 -7.59
CA GLU A 132 5.26 1.98 -6.32
C GLU A 132 4.99 3.01 -5.21
N LYS A 133 4.88 2.52 -3.97
CA LYS A 133 4.75 3.36 -2.77
C LYS A 133 6.12 3.80 -2.24
N ALA A 134 6.11 4.78 -1.32
CA ALA A 134 7.33 5.43 -0.83
C ALA A 134 8.45 4.48 -0.35
N PRO A 135 8.19 3.43 0.46
CA PRO A 135 9.26 2.53 0.87
C PRO A 135 9.96 1.85 -0.30
N ALA A 136 9.20 1.32 -1.27
CA ALA A 136 9.77 0.66 -2.44
C ALA A 136 10.49 1.66 -3.37
N ALA A 137 9.91 2.84 -3.61
CA ALA A 137 10.52 3.89 -4.42
C ALA A 137 11.86 4.37 -3.84
N ILE A 138 11.93 4.57 -2.51
CA ILE A 138 13.16 5.02 -1.83
C ILE A 138 14.20 3.89 -1.83
N CYS A 139 13.82 2.66 -1.52
CA CYS A 139 14.71 1.50 -1.61
C CYS A 139 15.33 1.38 -3.01
N ARG A 140 14.51 1.49 -4.08
CA ARG A 140 14.99 1.46 -5.46
C ARG A 140 15.94 2.60 -5.79
N LYS A 141 15.58 3.84 -5.40
CA LYS A 141 16.44 5.02 -5.64
C LYS A 141 17.80 4.84 -4.95
N VAL A 142 17.83 4.35 -3.72
CA VAL A 142 19.09 4.10 -2.98
C VAL A 142 19.83 2.90 -3.55
N ALA A 143 19.16 1.82 -3.94
CA ALA A 143 19.81 0.66 -4.58
C ALA A 143 20.55 1.04 -5.86
N LYS A 144 19.99 1.95 -6.67
CA LYS A 144 20.62 2.46 -7.92
C LYS A 144 21.77 3.43 -7.71
N LEU A 145 22.06 3.89 -6.47
CA LEU A 145 23.23 4.72 -6.20
C LEU A 145 24.51 3.87 -6.21
N PRO A 146 25.67 4.48 -6.56
CA PRO A 146 26.99 3.87 -6.30
C PRO A 146 27.17 3.48 -4.83
N ASP A 147 28.11 2.59 -4.53
CA ASP A 147 28.37 2.14 -3.16
C ASP A 147 28.78 3.27 -2.20
N VAL A 148 29.47 4.28 -2.72
CA VAL A 148 29.82 5.49 -1.95
C VAL A 148 28.60 6.36 -1.61
N GLY A 149 27.44 6.10 -2.24
CA GLY A 149 26.22 6.87 -2.05
C GLY A 149 25.98 7.96 -3.10
N GLY A 150 25.07 8.89 -2.81
CA GLY A 150 24.69 9.96 -3.73
C GLY A 150 23.40 10.67 -3.32
N GLY A 151 22.87 11.49 -4.23
CA GLY A 151 21.63 12.25 -4.02
C GLY A 151 20.43 11.53 -4.58
N ILE A 152 19.32 11.47 -3.81
CA ILE A 152 18.03 11.02 -4.31
C ILE A 152 17.00 12.15 -4.28
N GLU A 153 16.02 12.10 -5.19
CA GLU A 153 14.88 13.00 -5.19
C GLU A 153 13.83 12.55 -4.16
N VAL A 154 13.40 13.48 -3.33
CA VAL A 154 12.31 13.32 -2.35
C VAL A 154 11.18 14.27 -2.72
N TRP A 155 9.95 13.76 -2.82
CA TRP A 155 8.78 14.57 -3.16
C TRP A 155 8.32 15.38 -1.95
N GLY A 156 8.05 16.68 -2.20
CA GLY A 156 7.71 17.66 -1.17
C GLY A 156 8.89 18.05 -0.30
N ASP A 157 8.58 18.57 0.89
CA ASP A 157 9.56 18.93 1.91
C ASP A 157 10.08 17.72 2.71
N GLY A 158 9.46 16.56 2.53
CA GLY A 158 9.79 15.34 3.26
C GLY A 158 9.30 15.28 4.70
N GLU A 159 8.56 16.30 5.17
CA GLU A 159 8.02 16.38 6.53
C GLU A 159 6.61 15.78 6.67
N GLN A 160 6.01 15.34 5.57
CA GLN A 160 4.77 14.56 5.63
C GLN A 160 5.03 13.21 6.32
N THR A 161 4.12 12.83 7.24
CA THR A 161 4.27 11.63 8.05
C THR A 161 3.40 10.48 7.58
N ARG A 162 3.92 9.27 7.69
CA ARG A 162 3.23 8.01 7.40
C ARG A 162 3.67 6.93 8.38
N SER A 163 2.80 5.95 8.59
CA SER A 163 3.21 4.65 9.12
C SER A 163 3.17 3.60 8.00
N PHE A 164 4.00 2.57 8.16
CA PHE A 164 4.15 1.51 7.16
C PHE A 164 4.14 0.15 7.85
N LEU A 165 3.26 -0.76 7.40
CA LEU A 165 3.16 -2.11 7.93
C LEU A 165 3.83 -3.10 6.98
N TYR A 166 4.67 -3.97 7.52
CA TYR A 166 5.32 -5.02 6.75
C TYR A 166 4.31 -6.09 6.29
N ILE A 167 4.52 -6.64 5.10
CA ILE A 167 3.54 -7.51 4.43
C ILE A 167 3.18 -8.75 5.24
N ASP A 168 4.12 -9.43 5.89
CA ASP A 168 3.84 -10.64 6.66
C ASP A 168 2.89 -10.35 7.84
N GLU A 169 3.08 -9.22 8.51
CA GLU A 169 2.19 -8.74 9.59
C GLU A 169 0.77 -8.44 9.06
N CYS A 170 0.68 -7.85 7.86
CA CYS A 170 -0.59 -7.60 7.20
C CYS A 170 -1.32 -8.90 6.84
N ILE A 171 -0.60 -9.90 6.34
CA ILE A 171 -1.15 -11.22 6.01
C ILE A 171 -1.68 -11.89 7.28
N GLU A 172 -0.90 -11.88 8.35
CA GLU A 172 -1.32 -12.46 9.63
C GLU A 172 -2.58 -11.80 10.18
N ALA A 173 -2.62 -10.44 10.24
CA ALA A 173 -3.79 -9.71 10.68
C ALA A 173 -5.03 -10.04 9.84
N SER A 174 -4.87 -10.08 8.51
CA SER A 174 -5.95 -10.39 7.58
C SER A 174 -6.49 -11.81 7.78
N ARG A 175 -5.60 -12.79 8.00
CA ARG A 175 -5.99 -14.17 8.30
C ARG A 175 -6.74 -14.27 9.64
N ARG A 176 -6.22 -13.66 10.70
CA ARG A 176 -6.89 -13.63 12.01
C ARG A 176 -8.27 -12.98 11.95
N LEU A 177 -8.39 -11.87 11.19
CA LEU A 177 -9.69 -11.23 10.99
C LEU A 177 -10.66 -12.13 10.23
N MET A 178 -10.20 -12.82 9.16
CA MET A 178 -11.03 -13.74 8.39
C MET A 178 -11.55 -14.90 9.26
N ASP A 179 -10.72 -15.41 10.15
CA ASP A 179 -11.08 -16.51 11.08
C ASP A 179 -12.03 -16.04 12.20
N SER A 180 -12.06 -14.73 12.51
CA SER A 180 -12.92 -14.17 13.57
C SER A 180 -14.36 -13.97 13.12
N ASP A 181 -15.22 -13.55 14.06
CA ASP A 181 -16.60 -13.11 13.78
C ASP A 181 -16.70 -11.58 13.65
N PHE A 182 -15.58 -10.84 13.79
CA PHE A 182 -15.60 -9.41 13.72
C PHE A 182 -15.74 -8.93 12.27
N ILE A 183 -16.80 -8.17 11.99
CA ILE A 183 -17.15 -7.73 10.63
C ILE A 183 -16.26 -6.58 10.15
N GLY A 184 -15.88 -5.70 11.05
CA GLY A 184 -15.17 -4.44 10.76
C GLY A 184 -16.11 -3.22 10.74
N PRO A 185 -15.68 -2.06 10.21
CA PRO A 185 -14.35 -1.86 9.63
C PRO A 185 -13.27 -1.83 10.70
N VAL A 186 -12.06 -2.25 10.35
CA VAL A 186 -10.92 -2.21 11.26
C VAL A 186 -9.64 -1.82 10.55
N ASN A 187 -8.83 -0.99 11.17
CA ASN A 187 -7.50 -0.65 10.67
C ASN A 187 -6.55 -1.84 10.76
N ILE A 188 -5.77 -2.06 9.71
CA ILE A 188 -4.60 -2.93 9.72
C ILE A 188 -3.41 -2.08 9.30
N GLY A 189 -2.55 -1.75 10.25
CA GLY A 189 -1.43 -0.84 10.06
C GLY A 189 -0.42 -0.90 11.18
N SER A 190 0.65 -0.10 11.04
CA SER A 190 1.62 0.16 12.10
C SER A 190 1.35 1.54 12.69
N GLU A 191 1.65 1.71 13.98
CA GLU A 191 1.62 3.00 14.67
C GLU A 191 3.00 3.67 14.71
N GLU A 192 4.06 3.03 14.16
CA GLU A 192 5.39 3.63 14.00
C GLU A 192 5.36 4.68 12.90
N MET A 193 5.05 5.92 13.30
CA MET A 193 4.96 7.06 12.39
C MET A 193 6.34 7.65 12.12
N VAL A 194 6.65 7.90 10.85
CA VAL A 194 7.90 8.54 10.41
C VAL A 194 7.64 9.59 9.36
N THR A 195 8.49 10.62 9.28
CA THR A 195 8.55 11.52 8.13
C THR A 195 9.16 10.80 6.91
N ILE A 196 8.90 11.29 5.72
CA ILE A 196 9.58 10.75 4.52
C ILE A 196 11.09 10.99 4.58
N ASN A 197 11.53 12.08 5.22
CA ASN A 197 12.94 12.34 5.47
C ASN A 197 13.58 11.28 6.39
N GLU A 198 12.88 10.86 7.44
CA GLU A 198 13.32 9.77 8.33
C GLU A 198 13.30 8.41 7.61
N LEU A 199 12.29 8.17 6.77
CA LEU A 199 12.25 6.95 5.95
C LEU A 199 13.49 6.84 5.05
N VAL A 200 13.91 7.94 4.41
CA VAL A 200 15.17 7.98 3.63
C VAL A 200 16.37 7.67 4.50
N ASN A 201 16.45 8.25 5.71
CA ASN A 201 17.57 7.98 6.63
C ASN A 201 17.61 6.52 7.07
N LYS A 202 16.45 5.90 7.35
CA LYS A 202 16.36 4.46 7.67
C LYS A 202 16.84 3.59 6.51
N VAL A 203 16.43 3.88 5.27
CA VAL A 203 16.90 3.13 4.08
C VAL A 203 18.40 3.36 3.84
N ALA A 204 18.92 4.58 4.03
CA ALA A 204 20.34 4.87 3.95
C ALA A 204 21.14 4.03 4.96
N LYS A 205 20.68 3.97 6.21
CA LYS A 205 21.27 3.15 7.27
C LYS A 205 21.30 1.66 6.89
N VAL A 206 20.17 1.13 6.43
CA VAL A 206 20.03 -0.28 6.01
C VAL A 206 20.96 -0.62 4.84
N SER A 207 21.08 0.30 3.87
CA SER A 207 21.92 0.10 2.68
C SER A 207 23.42 0.26 2.93
N GLY A 208 23.81 0.94 4.01
CA GLY A 208 25.19 1.34 4.29
C GLY A 208 25.70 2.47 3.38
N LYS A 209 24.85 3.09 2.54
CA LYS A 209 25.24 4.13 1.58
C LYS A 209 25.05 5.53 2.16
N ALA A 210 25.93 6.47 1.81
CA ALA A 210 25.74 7.89 2.14
C ALA A 210 24.68 8.52 1.21
N VAL A 211 23.53 8.92 1.77
CA VAL A 211 22.39 9.43 0.99
C VAL A 211 22.10 10.89 1.33
N SER A 212 22.14 11.76 0.32
CA SER A 212 21.65 13.14 0.41
C SER A 212 20.27 13.27 -0.23
N LYS A 213 19.46 14.22 0.25
CA LYS A 213 18.09 14.45 -0.19
C LYS A 213 17.99 15.72 -1.03
N ARG A 214 17.28 15.62 -2.13
CA ARG A 214 16.96 16.74 -3.01
C ARG A 214 15.44 16.84 -3.11
N HIS A 215 14.86 17.86 -2.47
CA HIS A 215 13.41 18.01 -2.35
C HIS A 215 12.81 18.60 -3.63
N LYS A 216 11.75 17.96 -4.14
CA LYS A 216 10.92 18.42 -5.25
C LYS A 216 9.58 18.92 -4.70
N LEU A 217 9.49 20.21 -4.43
CA LEU A 217 8.37 20.81 -3.68
C LEU A 217 7.05 20.86 -4.44
N ASP A 218 7.07 20.76 -5.74
CA ASP A 218 5.91 20.81 -6.66
C ASP A 218 5.34 19.41 -6.98
N ALA A 219 5.87 18.36 -6.37
CA ALA A 219 5.40 16.99 -6.58
C ALA A 219 4.10 16.70 -5.80
N PRO A 220 3.25 15.77 -6.29
CA PRO A 220 2.04 15.33 -5.58
C PRO A 220 2.37 14.69 -4.22
N LEU A 221 1.69 15.11 -3.15
CA LEU A 221 1.99 14.67 -1.78
C LEU A 221 0.86 13.88 -1.10
N GLY A 222 -0.40 14.18 -1.42
CA GLY A 222 -1.55 13.76 -0.63
C GLY A 222 -1.58 14.47 0.74
N VAL A 223 -2.19 13.84 1.75
CA VAL A 223 -2.34 14.42 3.11
C VAL A 223 -1.01 14.61 3.83
N ARG A 224 -0.97 15.54 4.81
CA ARG A 224 0.24 15.84 5.60
C ARG A 224 0.58 14.74 6.60
N GLY A 225 -0.39 14.12 7.25
CA GLY A 225 -0.19 13.06 8.22
C GLY A 225 -1.15 11.89 8.02
N ARG A 226 -0.66 10.65 8.11
CA ARG A 226 -1.51 9.45 8.13
C ARG A 226 -0.85 8.38 8.98
N ASN A 227 -1.54 7.97 10.05
CA ASN A 227 -1.08 6.95 10.97
C ASN A 227 -2.21 5.97 11.29
N SER A 228 -1.91 4.70 11.47
CA SER A 228 -2.89 3.76 11.99
C SER A 228 -3.16 4.04 13.46
N ASN A 229 -4.39 3.79 13.88
CA ASN A 229 -4.73 3.54 15.28
C ASN A 229 -5.17 2.08 15.38
N ASN A 230 -4.51 1.31 16.22
CA ASN A 230 -4.71 -0.14 16.32
C ASN A 230 -5.52 -0.55 17.57
N ASP A 231 -6.14 0.39 18.30
CA ASP A 231 -6.90 0.06 19.51
C ASP A 231 -8.02 -0.93 19.23
N LEU A 232 -8.79 -0.70 18.16
CA LEU A 232 -9.91 -1.57 17.80
C LEU A 232 -9.47 -2.98 17.37
N ILE A 233 -8.39 -3.14 16.61
CA ILE A 233 -7.94 -4.47 16.17
C ILE A 233 -7.36 -5.27 17.34
N ARG A 234 -6.69 -4.61 18.29
CA ARG A 234 -6.23 -5.24 19.54
C ARG A 234 -7.40 -5.78 20.34
N GLU A 235 -8.46 -4.98 20.50
CA GLU A 235 -9.67 -5.38 21.19
C GLU A 235 -10.43 -6.51 20.46
N ALA A 236 -10.60 -6.38 19.14
CA ALA A 236 -11.46 -7.25 18.37
C ALA A 236 -10.88 -8.66 18.14
N ILE A 237 -9.58 -8.76 17.85
CA ILE A 237 -8.93 -10.03 17.48
C ILE A 237 -7.59 -10.30 18.18
N GLY A 238 -7.21 -9.46 19.15
CA GLY A 238 -5.97 -9.66 19.93
C GLY A 238 -4.70 -9.58 19.09
N TRP A 239 -4.71 -8.83 17.97
CA TRP A 239 -3.55 -8.66 17.11
C TRP A 239 -2.90 -7.31 17.29
N ASP A 240 -1.58 -7.28 17.23
CA ASP A 240 -0.75 -6.08 17.08
C ASP A 240 0.48 -6.43 16.23
N TYR A 241 1.05 -5.43 15.56
CA TYR A 241 2.29 -5.63 14.82
C TYR A 241 3.48 -5.77 15.79
N THR A 242 4.51 -6.51 15.37
CA THR A 242 5.72 -6.77 16.15
C THR A 242 6.98 -6.34 15.42
N MET A 243 6.96 -6.31 14.10
CA MET A 243 8.10 -5.95 13.27
C MET A 243 8.28 -4.44 13.18
N THR A 244 9.46 -3.95 13.52
CA THR A 244 9.83 -2.54 13.36
C THR A 244 9.96 -2.16 11.88
N LEU A 245 9.79 -0.87 11.57
CA LEU A 245 9.99 -0.37 10.21
C LEU A 245 11.39 -0.65 9.69
N GLU A 246 12.43 -0.55 10.53
CA GLU A 246 13.82 -0.79 10.13
C GLU A 246 14.07 -2.25 9.74
N GLU A 247 13.51 -3.21 10.48
CA GLU A 247 13.59 -4.65 10.14
C GLU A 247 12.90 -4.97 8.81
N GLY A 248 11.69 -4.48 8.61
CA GLY A 248 10.96 -4.66 7.36
C GLY A 248 11.64 -3.99 6.16
N LEU A 249 12.23 -2.79 6.36
CA LEU A 249 13.01 -2.10 5.34
C LEU A 249 14.28 -2.88 4.98
N SER A 250 14.94 -3.52 5.93
CA SER A 250 16.10 -4.35 5.67
C SER A 250 15.79 -5.49 4.69
N ARG A 251 14.69 -6.20 4.92
CA ARG A 251 14.23 -7.28 4.03
C ARG A 251 13.79 -6.74 2.66
N THR A 252 13.03 -5.65 2.65
CA THR A 252 12.54 -5.03 1.41
C THR A 252 13.68 -4.48 0.56
N TYR A 253 14.66 -3.80 1.19
CA TYR A 253 15.83 -3.27 0.50
C TYR A 253 16.68 -4.39 -0.09
N ALA A 254 16.95 -5.46 0.66
CA ALA A 254 17.72 -6.60 0.19
C ALA A 254 17.11 -7.20 -1.08
N TRP A 255 15.79 -7.40 -1.09
CA TRP A 255 15.07 -7.91 -2.25
C TRP A 255 15.13 -6.95 -3.44
N ILE A 256 14.80 -5.65 -3.25
CA ILE A 256 14.84 -4.64 -4.32
C ILE A 256 16.26 -4.47 -4.87
N ASN A 257 17.27 -4.47 -4.01
CA ASN A 257 18.68 -4.38 -4.45
C ASN A 257 19.05 -5.56 -5.35
N GLY A 258 18.60 -6.78 -5.00
CA GLY A 258 18.76 -7.96 -5.87
C GLY A 258 18.07 -7.78 -7.23
N GLN A 259 16.86 -7.21 -7.27
CA GLN A 259 16.16 -6.94 -8.53
C GLN A 259 16.93 -5.92 -9.39
N VAL A 260 17.44 -4.84 -8.79
CA VAL A 260 18.24 -3.81 -9.48
C VAL A 260 19.53 -4.41 -10.06
N GLN A 261 20.20 -5.28 -9.30
CA GLN A 261 21.40 -5.98 -9.79
C GLN A 261 21.09 -6.92 -10.95
N ASN A 262 20.01 -7.69 -10.86
CA ASN A 262 19.57 -8.58 -11.94
C ASN A 262 19.25 -7.80 -13.22
N GLU A 263 18.51 -6.68 -13.12
CA GLU A 263 18.25 -5.80 -14.28
C GLU A 263 19.56 -5.29 -14.91
N TYR A 264 20.53 -4.90 -14.09
CA TYR A 264 21.83 -4.44 -14.60
C TYR A 264 22.56 -5.55 -15.37
N LEU A 265 22.64 -6.78 -14.82
CA LEU A 265 23.28 -7.91 -15.48
C LEU A 265 22.60 -8.29 -16.79
N MET A 266 21.26 -8.34 -16.81
CA MET A 266 20.50 -8.61 -18.04
C MET A 266 20.77 -7.56 -19.14
N ASN A 267 20.83 -6.28 -18.79
CA ASN A 267 21.13 -5.21 -19.73
C ASN A 267 22.56 -5.34 -20.30
N VAL A 268 23.56 -5.71 -19.46
CA VAL A 268 24.92 -5.96 -19.93
C VAL A 268 24.97 -7.14 -20.89
N GLU A 269 24.28 -8.23 -20.61
CA GLU A 269 24.19 -9.39 -21.51
C GLU A 269 23.54 -9.04 -22.85
N ILE A 270 22.44 -8.28 -22.84
CA ILE A 270 21.76 -7.82 -24.08
C ILE A 270 22.70 -6.95 -24.91
N GLU A 271 23.39 -5.97 -24.29
CA GLU A 271 24.38 -5.15 -25.01
C GLU A 271 25.52 -5.95 -25.61
N GLN A 272 25.99 -6.99 -24.93
CA GLN A 272 27.02 -7.88 -25.45
C GLN A 272 26.53 -8.71 -26.66
N MET A 273 25.30 -9.22 -26.56
CA MET A 273 24.69 -9.98 -27.69
C MET A 273 24.48 -9.07 -28.90
N ASP A 274 24.03 -7.83 -28.71
CA ASP A 274 23.84 -6.86 -29.80
C ASP A 274 25.18 -6.51 -30.46
N LYS A 275 26.26 -6.29 -29.68
CA LYS A 275 27.60 -6.04 -30.20
C LYS A 275 28.12 -7.23 -31.02
N GLN A 276 27.93 -8.48 -30.55
CA GLN A 276 28.29 -9.68 -31.27
C GLN A 276 27.51 -9.80 -32.59
N ALA A 277 26.20 -9.52 -32.58
CA ALA A 277 25.36 -9.56 -33.80
C ALA A 277 25.80 -8.53 -34.83
N LEU A 278 26.36 -7.40 -34.40
CA LEU A 278 26.88 -6.33 -35.26
C LEU A 278 28.37 -6.54 -35.66
N GLY A 279 29.04 -7.62 -35.22
CA GLY A 279 30.44 -7.89 -35.49
C GLY A 279 31.42 -6.92 -34.83
N LEU A 280 31.00 -6.28 -33.73
CA LEU A 280 31.83 -5.35 -32.93
C LEU A 280 32.57 -6.13 -31.83
N GLU A 281 33.86 -5.78 -31.57
CA GLU A 281 34.63 -6.40 -30.48
C GLU A 281 33.95 -6.17 -29.11
N VAL A 282 33.73 -7.27 -28.38
CA VAL A 282 33.28 -7.25 -27.00
C VAL A 282 34.53 -7.13 -26.11
N THR A 283 34.82 -5.96 -25.60
CA THR A 283 35.85 -5.79 -24.53
C THR A 283 35.31 -6.36 -23.22
N VAL A 284 35.99 -7.39 -22.70
CA VAL A 284 35.71 -8.01 -21.40
C VAL A 284 36.17 -7.09 -20.28
#